data_0470567dfdc8ed9ef0f25dae8995fc45
#
_entry.id   0470567dfdc8ed9ef0f25dae8995fc45
#
_cell.length_a   1.000
_cell.length_b   1.000
_cell.length_c   1.000
_cell.angle_alpha   90.00
_cell.angle_beta   90.00
_cell.angle_gamma   90.00
#
_symmetry.space_group_name_H-M   'P 1'
#
loop_
_entity.id
_entity.type
_entity.pdbx_description
1 polymer ?
#
loop_
_entity_poly.entity_id
_entity_poly.type
_entity_poly.pdbx_seq_one_letter_code
_entity_poly.pdbx_strand_id
1 'polypeptide(L)'
;MTPQHKRMLNSGGSKSRSVSETKKKYVASQQGWRCNMCDKMLDATFEVDHKIDLQYGGTNHVNNLHALCVSCHKNKFVMNKINE
;
A
#
# COMPACT_ATOMS: atom_id res chain seq x y z
N MET A 1 18.14 -8.80 -14.23
CA MET A 1 17.47 -8.28 -13.03
C MET A 1 18.10 -6.95 -12.65
N THR A 2 17.28 -5.94 -12.40
CA THR A 2 17.79 -4.65 -11.98
C THR A 2 18.22 -4.69 -10.51
N PRO A 3 19.12 -3.79 -10.06
CA PRO A 3 19.48 -3.72 -8.66
C PRO A 3 18.29 -3.51 -7.72
N GLN A 4 17.30 -2.73 -8.16
CA GLN A 4 16.09 -2.49 -7.38
C GLN A 4 15.28 -3.77 -7.23
N HIS A 5 15.16 -4.53 -8.29
CA HIS A 5 14.42 -5.80 -8.26
C HIS A 5 15.09 -6.79 -7.33
N LYS A 6 16.42 -6.88 -7.42
CA LYS A 6 17.19 -7.76 -6.55
C LYS A 6 17.02 -7.36 -5.09
N ARG A 7 17.02 -6.05 -4.81
CA ARG A 7 16.82 -5.55 -3.46
C ARG A 7 15.46 -5.92 -2.91
N MET A 8 14.44 -5.86 -3.73
CA MET A 8 13.10 -6.27 -3.31
C MET A 8 13.05 -7.74 -2.91
N LEU A 9 13.70 -8.59 -3.67
CA LEU A 9 13.73 -10.01 -3.38
C LEU A 9 14.49 -10.30 -2.09
N ASN A 10 15.60 -9.60 -1.88
CA ASN A 10 16.44 -9.83 -0.72
C ASN A 10 15.83 -9.30 0.57
N SER A 11 14.94 -8.34 0.48
CA SER A 11 14.27 -7.78 1.65
C SER A 11 13.00 -8.55 2.02
N GLY A 12 12.73 -9.65 1.32
CA GLY A 12 11.50 -10.40 1.52
C GLY A 12 11.33 -10.97 2.91
N GLY A 13 12.43 -11.20 3.62
CA GLY A 13 12.37 -11.70 4.99
C GLY A 13 12.16 -10.61 6.02
N SER A 14 12.26 -9.37 5.61
CA SER A 14 12.12 -8.24 6.50
C SER A 14 10.63 -7.95 6.75
N LYS A 15 10.30 -7.60 7.99
CA LYS A 15 8.94 -7.17 8.32
C LYS A 15 8.81 -5.66 8.21
N SER A 16 9.57 -5.06 7.30
CA SER A 16 9.53 -3.64 7.04
C SER A 16 8.14 -3.23 6.54
N ARG A 17 7.66 -2.09 7.00
CA ARG A 17 6.42 -1.51 6.49
C ARG A 17 6.63 -0.80 5.17
N SER A 18 7.89 -0.64 4.76
CA SER A 18 8.22 0.03 3.52
C SER A 18 7.87 -0.84 2.31
N VAL A 19 7.26 -0.22 1.34
CA VAL A 19 6.92 -0.84 0.06
C VAL A 19 7.63 -0.03 -1.01
N SER A 20 8.26 -0.70 -1.97
CA SER A 20 9.00 -0.01 -3.03
C SER A 20 8.06 0.85 -3.88
N GLU A 21 8.60 1.90 -4.47
CA GLU A 21 7.83 2.78 -5.34
C GLU A 21 7.25 2.02 -6.54
N THR A 22 8.02 1.10 -7.10
CA THR A 22 7.54 0.28 -8.21
C THR A 22 6.32 -0.55 -7.80
N LYS A 23 6.37 -1.13 -6.62
CA LYS A 23 5.28 -1.96 -6.12
C LYS A 23 4.04 -1.12 -5.84
N LYS A 24 4.23 0.09 -5.30
CA LYS A 24 3.12 1.03 -5.08
C LYS A 24 2.44 1.39 -6.39
N LYS A 25 3.22 1.69 -7.41
CA LYS A 25 2.68 2.04 -8.72
C LYS A 25 1.96 0.85 -9.36
N TYR A 26 2.49 -0.34 -9.17
CA TYR A 26 1.84 -1.55 -9.66
C TYR A 26 0.46 -1.71 -9.04
N VAL A 27 0.37 -1.57 -7.73
CA VAL A 27 -0.91 -1.68 -7.02
C VAL A 27 -1.90 -0.65 -7.54
N ALA A 28 -1.47 0.60 -7.67
CA ALA A 28 -2.34 1.67 -8.17
C ALA A 28 -2.80 1.38 -9.61
N SER A 29 -1.91 0.87 -10.45
CA SER A 29 -2.25 0.57 -11.84
C SER A 29 -3.30 -0.53 -11.95
N GLN A 30 -3.26 -1.51 -11.04
CA GLN A 30 -4.25 -2.59 -11.01
C GLN A 30 -5.63 -2.09 -10.61
N GLN A 31 -5.70 -0.93 -9.98
CA GLN A 31 -6.96 -0.27 -9.62
C GLN A 31 -7.40 0.76 -10.66
N GLY A 32 -6.72 0.80 -11.81
CA GLY A 32 -6.98 1.80 -12.83
C GLY A 32 -6.66 3.20 -12.37
N TRP A 33 -5.69 3.34 -11.46
CA TRP A 33 -5.28 4.62 -10.87
C TRP A 33 -6.42 5.32 -10.14
N ARG A 34 -7.32 4.53 -9.56
CA ARG A 34 -8.44 5.05 -8.76
C ARG A 34 -8.31 4.58 -7.32
N CYS A 35 -8.75 5.45 -6.41
CA CYS A 35 -8.75 5.13 -4.99
C CYS A 35 -9.63 3.90 -4.73
N ASN A 36 -9.12 2.97 -3.94
CA ASN A 36 -9.83 1.73 -3.65
C ASN A 36 -11.08 1.97 -2.80
N MET A 37 -11.18 3.10 -2.13
CA MET A 37 -12.32 3.39 -1.25
C MET A 37 -13.33 4.34 -1.87
N CYS A 38 -12.87 5.45 -2.47
CA CYS A 38 -13.79 6.47 -2.98
C CYS A 38 -13.84 6.53 -4.49
N ASP A 39 -13.03 5.74 -5.18
CA ASP A 39 -12.98 5.65 -6.64
C ASP A 39 -12.53 6.94 -7.33
N LYS A 40 -12.04 7.90 -6.57
CA LYS A 40 -11.49 9.12 -7.15
C LYS A 40 -10.14 8.81 -7.80
N MET A 41 -9.83 9.49 -8.90
CA MET A 41 -8.54 9.31 -9.56
C MET A 41 -7.40 9.67 -8.61
N LEU A 42 -6.41 8.79 -8.55
CA LEU A 42 -5.25 9.00 -7.70
C LEU A 42 -4.30 10.01 -8.33
N ASP A 43 -3.69 10.84 -7.50
CA ASP A 43 -2.65 11.76 -7.93
C ASP A 43 -1.32 11.35 -7.31
N ALA A 44 -0.30 12.21 -7.44
CA ALA A 44 1.04 11.89 -6.98
C ALA A 44 1.13 11.75 -5.46
N THR A 45 0.12 12.18 -4.72
CA THR A 45 0.11 12.09 -3.26
C THR A 45 -0.54 10.82 -2.74
N PHE A 46 -0.90 9.89 -3.62
CA PHE A 46 -1.58 8.67 -3.19
C PHE A 46 -0.72 7.87 -2.21
N GLU A 47 -1.42 7.13 -1.36
CA GLU A 47 -0.77 6.29 -0.35
C GLU A 47 -1.14 4.84 -0.58
N VAL A 48 -0.22 3.93 -0.26
CA VAL A 48 -0.49 2.50 -0.32
C VAL A 48 -0.53 1.98 1.12
N ASP A 49 -1.58 1.24 1.42
CA ASP A 49 -1.82 0.73 2.77
C ASP A 49 -2.00 -0.78 2.72
N HIS A 50 -1.83 -1.42 3.85
CA HIS A 50 -2.04 -2.86 3.99
C HIS A 50 -3.50 -3.13 4.31
N LYS A 51 -4.09 -4.11 3.62
CA LYS A 51 -5.46 -4.53 3.93
C LYS A 51 -5.52 -5.18 5.29
N ILE A 52 -4.55 -6.04 5.57
CA ILE A 52 -4.36 -6.63 6.90
C ILE A 52 -3.03 -6.11 7.41
N ASP A 53 -3.03 -5.48 8.58
CA ASP A 53 -1.85 -4.89 9.17
C ASP A 53 -0.78 -5.96 9.40
N LEU A 54 0.48 -5.57 9.26
CA LEU A 54 1.61 -6.49 9.46
C LEU A 54 1.59 -7.11 10.86
N GLN A 55 1.18 -6.35 11.86
CA GLN A 55 1.11 -6.86 13.24
C GLN A 55 0.02 -7.91 13.42
N TYR A 56 -0.91 -8.00 12.48
CA TYR A 56 -1.98 -9.00 12.53
C TYR A 56 -1.80 -10.08 11.47
N GLY A 57 -0.56 -10.28 11.04
CA GLY A 57 -0.25 -11.35 10.10
C GLY A 57 -0.30 -10.94 8.64
N GLY A 58 -0.50 -9.66 8.36
CA GLY A 58 -0.48 -9.17 6.99
C GLY A 58 0.92 -9.23 6.39
N THR A 59 0.99 -9.12 5.08
CA THR A 59 2.25 -9.19 4.35
C THR A 59 2.39 -7.97 3.46
N ASN A 60 3.58 -7.83 2.87
CA ASN A 60 3.85 -6.81 1.85
C ASN A 60 3.54 -7.30 0.44
N HIS A 61 2.84 -8.41 0.32
CA HIS A 61 2.42 -8.94 -0.97
C HIS A 61 1.38 -8.02 -1.60
N VAL A 62 1.41 -7.90 -2.93
CA VAL A 62 0.50 -6.99 -3.63
C VAL A 62 -0.96 -7.30 -3.34
N ASN A 63 -1.30 -8.55 -3.08
CA ASN A 63 -2.66 -8.95 -2.74
C ASN A 63 -3.15 -8.35 -1.43
N ASN A 64 -2.22 -7.95 -0.57
CA ASN A 64 -2.54 -7.35 0.72
C ASN A 64 -2.42 -5.83 0.72
N LEU A 65 -2.23 -5.25 -0.46
CA LEU A 65 -2.01 -3.80 -0.57
C LEU A 65 -3.14 -3.16 -1.38
N HIS A 66 -3.47 -1.93 -1.03
CA HIS A 66 -4.38 -1.14 -1.84
C HIS A 66 -3.90 0.32 -1.84
N ALA A 67 -4.18 0.99 -2.94
CA ALA A 67 -3.83 2.39 -3.11
C ALA A 67 -5.02 3.26 -2.75
N LEU A 68 -4.80 4.29 -1.96
CA LEU A 68 -5.83 5.19 -1.48
C LEU A 68 -5.42 6.63 -1.76
N CYS A 69 -6.40 7.49 -1.96
CA CYS A 69 -6.11 8.92 -1.98
C CYS A 69 -5.76 9.35 -0.56
N VAL A 70 -5.07 10.49 -0.45
CA VAL A 70 -4.57 10.95 0.84
C VAL A 70 -5.71 11.14 1.84
N SER A 71 -6.87 11.61 1.38
CA SER A 71 -8.03 11.81 2.26
C SER A 71 -8.56 10.50 2.82
N CYS A 72 -8.71 9.49 1.98
CA CYS A 72 -9.20 8.18 2.45
C CYS A 72 -8.21 7.51 3.38
N HIS A 73 -6.92 7.66 3.10
CA HIS A 73 -5.88 7.11 3.96
C HIS A 73 -5.95 7.73 5.36
N LYS A 74 -6.10 9.04 5.43
CA LYS A 74 -6.25 9.73 6.71
C LYS A 74 -7.51 9.33 7.43
N ASN A 75 -8.62 9.23 6.71
CA ASN A 75 -9.89 8.85 7.30
C ASN A 75 -9.83 7.43 7.87
N LYS A 76 -9.19 6.52 7.17
CA LYS A 76 -9.02 5.16 7.64
C LYS A 76 -8.25 5.14 8.96
N PHE A 77 -7.19 5.93 9.05
CA PHE A 77 -6.38 6.01 10.26
C PHE A 77 -7.20 6.54 11.43
N VAL A 78 -7.97 7.61 11.20
CA VAL A 78 -8.82 8.21 12.24
C VAL A 78 -9.90 7.23 12.69
N MET A 79 -10.54 6.56 11.76
CA MET A 79 -11.58 5.58 12.07
C MET A 79 -11.04 4.43 12.91
N ASN A 80 -9.87 3.92 12.57
CA ASN A 80 -9.24 2.86 13.33
C ASN A 80 -8.95 3.31 14.77
N LYS A 81 -8.55 4.57 14.93
CA LYS A 81 -8.24 5.11 16.24
C LYS A 81 -9.48 5.25 17.12
N ILE A 82 -10.59 5.64 16.49
CA ILE A 82 -11.86 5.78 17.20
C ILE A 82 -12.40 4.42 17.63
N ASN A 83 -12.17 3.40 16.85
CA ASN A 83 -12.70 2.06 17.14
C ASN A 83 -11.83 1.24 18.09
N GLU A 84 -10.71 1.79 18.50
CA GLU A 84 -9.91 1.17 19.55
C GLU A 84 -10.54 1.50 20.92
#